data_274bd6b31dca42f86efcda76353bb15f
#
_entry.id   274bd6b31dca42f86efcda76353bb15f
#
_cell.length_a   1.000
_cell.length_b   1.000
_cell.length_c   1.000
_cell.angle_alpha   90.00
_cell.angle_beta   90.00
_cell.angle_gamma   90.00
#
_symmetry.space_group_name_H-M   'P 1'
#
loop_
_entity.id
_entity.type
_entity.pdbx_description
1 polymer ?
#
loop_
_entity_poly.entity_id
_entity_poly.type
_entity_poly.pdbx_seq_one_letter_code
_entity_poly.pdbx_strand_id
1 'polypeptide(L)'
;MEAVDSRAMHVLIRDRDSQNWQDHTWKVAKACRDGNRVVVTYTNGKQYPYGEDRVRLYDQVERRKVDALDEIRVCGQRWNNVEIIWTLRRAGHPRNPRYTLAYRKADGKLALRRYGSDEVRASFATPQQRKNASILDYVREEVRAQARRAGATLDTSGRYPRWVGEGASAPAAILANVWERLPQAPRGSVLEAFLAGSTSATTGASDRLIMPFHSNIDQRNAIRAALTHQISIIDGPPGTGKTQTILNLIASLIAQGKTVGVVAGANSAVDNVIDKLTEEGYGFLVASLGKTERVQEFHRREGILEQRREAWAQKASTASPGAPARVDEAALRAEEERLVALWEDARDIPAIRARLTATQRERLLFEEKVKESRRPMANISHLAVVRRSSETIADLLALARCAPRPGRSPRAIIERVRRYFTYGSLKGIDLADTDVQSALQFAFYEARERELTQRIEEAEARLARRGLVEESAAYRQRSREALDAALLERFERERPSRLSPCERLNQQTDILLRTYPVVASTCFSIRNNLAQDVML
;
A
#
# COMPACT_ATOMS: atom_id res chain seq x y z
N MET A 1 -30.67 54.31 1.20
CA MET A 1 -30.45 52.98 0.57
C MET A 1 -29.54 52.18 1.47
N GLU A 2 -29.90 50.94 1.73
CA GLU A 2 -29.05 50.03 2.52
C GLU A 2 -27.81 49.58 1.75
N ALA A 3 -26.73 49.34 2.46
CA ALA A 3 -25.50 48.83 1.87
C ALA A 3 -25.69 47.40 1.34
N VAL A 4 -24.92 47.07 0.30
CA VAL A 4 -24.92 45.73 -0.27
C VAL A 4 -24.54 44.68 0.77
N ASP A 5 -25.29 43.61 0.79
CA ASP A 5 -24.98 42.46 1.61
C ASP A 5 -23.65 41.84 1.14
N SER A 6 -22.67 41.81 2.01
CA SER A 6 -21.35 41.19 1.73
C SER A 6 -21.41 39.67 1.45
N ARG A 7 -22.59 39.06 1.66
CA ARG A 7 -22.86 37.67 1.28
C ARG A 7 -23.21 37.53 -0.20
N ALA A 8 -23.71 38.63 -0.81
CA ALA A 8 -24.16 38.66 -2.20
C ALA A 8 -23.13 39.22 -3.17
N MET A 9 -22.32 40.17 -2.75
CA MET A 9 -21.22 40.70 -3.59
C MET A 9 -20.12 41.41 -2.78
N HIS A 10 -18.92 41.52 -3.42
CA HIS A 10 -17.88 42.45 -2.96
C HIS A 10 -17.53 43.44 -4.05
N VAL A 11 -17.30 44.69 -3.66
CA VAL A 11 -16.93 45.77 -4.57
C VAL A 11 -15.61 46.38 -4.10
N LEU A 12 -14.57 46.19 -4.89
CA LEU A 12 -13.26 46.82 -4.69
C LEU A 12 -13.10 47.98 -5.67
N ILE A 13 -12.68 49.12 -5.18
CA ILE A 13 -12.41 50.31 -6.01
C ILE A 13 -10.93 50.68 -5.83
N ARG A 14 -10.27 50.98 -6.97
CA ARG A 14 -8.87 51.37 -6.96
C ARG A 14 -8.77 52.84 -6.54
N ASP A 15 -8.06 53.10 -5.49
CA ASP A 15 -7.80 54.47 -5.01
C ASP A 15 -6.95 55.22 -6.02
N ARG A 16 -7.24 56.53 -6.23
CA ARG A 16 -6.59 57.34 -7.23
C ARG A 16 -5.14 57.67 -6.88
N ASP A 17 -4.89 57.91 -5.61
CA ASP A 17 -3.60 58.43 -5.12
C ASP A 17 -2.65 57.26 -4.78
N SER A 18 -3.09 56.30 -3.99
CA SER A 18 -2.28 55.16 -3.58
C SER A 18 -2.25 54.00 -4.62
N GLN A 19 -3.11 54.03 -5.63
CA GLN A 19 -3.30 52.95 -6.60
C GLN A 19 -3.66 51.58 -6.00
N ASN A 20 -3.96 51.54 -4.70
CA ASN A 20 -4.31 50.31 -3.98
C ASN A 20 -5.81 49.99 -4.10
N TRP A 21 -6.14 48.69 -4.04
CA TRP A 21 -7.52 48.22 -4.04
C TRP A 21 -8.13 48.32 -2.65
N GLN A 22 -9.21 49.10 -2.51
CA GLN A 22 -9.94 49.27 -1.26
C GLN A 22 -11.30 48.60 -1.35
N ASP A 23 -11.75 47.98 -0.25
CA ASP A 23 -13.09 47.37 -0.14
C ASP A 23 -14.11 48.44 0.18
N HIS A 24 -14.96 48.75 -0.78
CA HIS A 24 -16.05 49.73 -0.68
C HIS A 24 -17.44 49.10 -0.49
N THR A 25 -17.52 47.76 -0.35
CA THR A 25 -18.80 47.02 -0.28
C THR A 25 -19.81 47.66 0.69
N TRP A 26 -19.34 48.14 1.84
CA TRP A 26 -20.17 48.74 2.87
C TRP A 26 -20.68 50.16 2.52
N LYS A 27 -20.13 50.84 1.54
CA LYS A 27 -20.59 52.14 1.01
C LYS A 27 -21.47 52.00 -0.24
N VAL A 28 -21.59 50.83 -0.79
CA VAL A 28 -22.28 50.57 -2.06
C VAL A 28 -23.67 50.02 -1.75
N ALA A 29 -24.71 50.62 -2.36
CA ALA A 29 -26.06 50.11 -2.29
C ALA A 29 -26.39 49.13 -3.44
N LYS A 30 -25.77 49.34 -4.61
CA LYS A 30 -25.92 48.45 -5.77
C LYS A 30 -24.72 48.58 -6.68
N ALA A 31 -24.31 47.48 -7.30
CA ALA A 31 -23.35 47.48 -8.37
C ALA A 31 -23.81 46.51 -9.46
N CYS A 32 -23.76 46.95 -10.72
CA CYS A 32 -24.15 46.14 -11.88
C CYS A 32 -23.22 46.40 -13.05
N ARG A 33 -23.06 45.41 -13.93
CA ARG A 33 -22.33 45.54 -15.17
C ARG A 33 -23.19 46.19 -16.24
N ASP A 34 -22.61 47.12 -16.95
CA ASP A 34 -23.21 47.77 -18.09
C ASP A 34 -22.16 47.87 -19.19
N GLY A 35 -22.19 46.94 -20.16
CA GLY A 35 -21.13 46.74 -21.14
C GLY A 35 -19.76 46.54 -20.49
N ASN A 36 -18.76 47.34 -20.88
CA ASN A 36 -17.40 47.34 -20.36
C ASN A 36 -17.22 48.16 -19.08
N ARG A 37 -18.30 48.60 -18.45
CA ARG A 37 -18.28 49.40 -17.22
C ARG A 37 -19.05 48.74 -16.12
N VAL A 38 -18.70 49.08 -14.90
CA VAL A 38 -19.49 48.72 -13.70
C VAL A 38 -20.08 50.00 -13.12
N VAL A 39 -21.39 50.09 -13.11
CA VAL A 39 -22.15 51.18 -12.46
C VAL A 39 -22.28 50.89 -10.99
N VAL A 40 -21.67 51.71 -10.14
CA VAL A 40 -21.71 51.58 -8.69
C VAL A 40 -22.64 52.69 -8.14
N THR A 41 -23.72 52.30 -7.47
CA THR A 41 -24.63 53.18 -6.73
C THR A 41 -24.25 53.14 -5.26
N TYR A 42 -23.88 54.28 -4.73
CA TYR A 42 -23.52 54.41 -3.30
C TYR A 42 -24.76 54.56 -2.40
N THR A 43 -24.58 54.28 -1.12
CA THR A 43 -25.67 54.41 -0.11
C THR A 43 -26.24 55.84 0.01
N ASN A 44 -25.46 56.87 -0.41
CA ASN A 44 -25.89 58.27 -0.49
C ASN A 44 -26.66 58.60 -1.78
N GLY A 45 -26.98 57.63 -2.63
CA GLY A 45 -27.72 57.79 -3.89
C GLY A 45 -26.89 58.18 -5.11
N LYS A 46 -25.61 58.54 -4.96
CA LYS A 46 -24.76 58.91 -6.09
C LYS A 46 -24.35 57.67 -6.89
N GLN A 47 -24.34 57.84 -8.21
CA GLN A 47 -23.95 56.76 -9.14
C GLN A 47 -22.70 57.15 -9.93
N TYR A 48 -21.77 56.19 -10.09
CA TYR A 48 -20.56 56.37 -10.85
C TYR A 48 -20.28 55.16 -11.75
N PRO A 49 -20.07 55.39 -13.04
CA PRO A 49 -19.62 54.35 -13.95
C PRO A 49 -18.09 54.22 -13.83
N TYR A 50 -17.58 53.04 -13.52
CA TYR A 50 -16.18 52.73 -13.45
C TYR A 50 -15.78 51.78 -14.54
N GLY A 51 -14.59 51.97 -15.12
CA GLY A 51 -13.95 50.98 -16.00
C GLY A 51 -13.43 49.78 -15.19
N GLU A 52 -13.17 48.67 -15.88
CA GLU A 52 -12.65 47.45 -15.23
C GLU A 52 -11.25 47.60 -14.58
N ASP A 53 -10.48 48.60 -15.04
CA ASP A 53 -9.21 49.00 -14.47
C ASP A 53 -9.35 49.63 -13.07
N ARG A 54 -10.53 50.19 -12.78
CA ARG A 54 -10.81 50.91 -11.55
C ARG A 54 -11.79 50.26 -10.60
N VAL A 55 -12.52 49.21 -11.01
CA VAL A 55 -13.44 48.50 -10.17
C VAL A 55 -13.36 47.00 -10.36
N ARG A 56 -13.40 46.26 -9.28
CA ARG A 56 -13.54 44.79 -9.28
C ARG A 56 -14.83 44.41 -8.60
N LEU A 57 -15.77 43.88 -9.40
CA LEU A 57 -17.05 43.39 -8.91
C LEU A 57 -17.01 41.86 -8.78
N TYR A 58 -17.23 41.37 -7.58
CA TYR A 58 -17.34 39.94 -7.24
C TYR A 58 -18.80 39.64 -6.97
N ASP A 59 -19.52 39.11 -7.95
CA ASP A 59 -20.95 38.92 -7.99
C ASP A 59 -21.40 37.48 -8.26
N GLN A 60 -20.44 36.59 -8.57
CA GLN A 60 -20.71 35.17 -8.70
C GLN A 60 -20.52 34.50 -7.33
N VAL A 61 -21.61 34.08 -6.71
CA VAL A 61 -21.65 33.64 -5.32
C VAL A 61 -21.88 32.15 -5.23
N GLU A 62 -21.00 31.45 -4.52
CA GLU A 62 -21.19 30.08 -4.05
C GLU A 62 -21.29 30.08 -2.53
N ARG A 63 -22.43 29.61 -2.00
CA ARG A 63 -22.64 29.48 -0.54
C ARG A 63 -22.44 28.04 -0.12
N ARG A 64 -21.62 27.80 0.91
CA ARG A 64 -21.46 26.50 1.54
C ARG A 64 -21.64 26.57 3.04
N LYS A 65 -22.39 25.61 3.62
CA LYS A 65 -22.38 25.35 5.05
C LYS A 65 -21.11 24.57 5.38
N VAL A 66 -20.42 24.99 6.42
CA VAL A 66 -19.20 24.35 6.92
C VAL A 66 -19.58 23.36 8.02
N ASP A 67 -19.06 22.17 7.97
CA ASP A 67 -19.24 21.17 9.01
C ASP A 67 -17.89 20.78 9.66
N ALA A 68 -17.94 19.88 10.64
CA ALA A 68 -16.76 19.47 11.41
C ALA A 68 -15.66 18.79 10.57
N LEU A 69 -16.01 18.32 9.37
CA LEU A 69 -15.06 17.65 8.45
C LEU A 69 -14.36 18.62 7.51
N ASP A 70 -14.88 19.84 7.38
CA ASP A 70 -14.29 20.86 6.54
C ASP A 70 -13.16 21.59 7.28
N GLU A 71 -12.12 21.95 6.56
CA GLU A 71 -10.99 22.68 7.11
C GLU A 71 -10.96 24.10 6.56
N ILE A 72 -11.17 25.09 7.43
CA ILE A 72 -11.07 26.51 7.09
C ILE A 72 -9.86 27.09 7.82
N ARG A 73 -8.89 27.58 7.06
CA ARG A 73 -7.74 28.32 7.61
C ARG A 73 -7.85 29.80 7.22
N VAL A 74 -7.67 30.67 8.21
CA VAL A 74 -7.65 32.13 8.03
C VAL A 74 -6.30 32.63 8.47
N CYS A 75 -5.54 33.28 7.59
CA CYS A 75 -4.16 33.73 7.83
C CYS A 75 -3.29 32.61 8.42
N GLY A 76 -3.42 31.39 7.87
CA GLY A 76 -2.66 30.19 8.28
C GLY A 76 -3.20 29.46 9.52
N GLN A 77 -4.06 30.09 10.33
CA GLN A 77 -4.64 29.47 11.53
C GLN A 77 -5.95 28.75 11.21
N ARG A 78 -6.16 27.57 11.78
CA ARG A 78 -7.41 26.80 11.63
C ARG A 78 -8.52 27.43 12.47
N TRP A 79 -9.68 27.65 11.84
CA TRP A 79 -10.88 28.18 12.47
C TRP A 79 -11.97 27.10 12.54
N ASN A 80 -12.30 26.65 13.75
CA ASN A 80 -13.30 25.59 13.99
C ASN A 80 -14.71 26.15 14.23
N ASN A 81 -14.86 27.47 14.29
CA ASN A 81 -16.12 28.17 14.62
C ASN A 81 -16.80 28.80 13.40
N VAL A 82 -16.36 28.48 12.19
CA VAL A 82 -16.99 28.92 10.93
C VAL A 82 -18.19 28.04 10.64
N GLU A 83 -19.37 28.65 10.42
CA GLU A 83 -20.58 27.92 10.09
C GLU A 83 -20.95 27.97 8.60
N ILE A 84 -20.68 29.10 7.96
CA ILE A 84 -20.99 29.30 6.54
C ILE A 84 -19.84 30.05 5.87
N ILE A 85 -19.52 29.67 4.66
CA ILE A 85 -18.60 30.36 3.77
C ILE A 85 -19.31 30.74 2.47
N TRP A 86 -19.19 31.99 2.08
CA TRP A 86 -19.52 32.47 0.74
C TRP A 86 -18.23 32.71 -0.01
N THR A 87 -18.09 32.03 -1.13
CA THR A 87 -17.01 32.24 -2.09
C THR A 87 -17.53 33.11 -3.22
N LEU A 88 -16.98 34.31 -3.35
CA LEU A 88 -17.39 35.28 -4.36
C LEU A 88 -16.34 35.36 -5.46
N ARG A 89 -16.73 35.17 -6.71
CA ARG A 89 -15.84 35.21 -7.88
C ARG A 89 -16.20 36.38 -8.78
N ARG A 90 -15.19 36.87 -9.48
CA ARG A 90 -15.34 37.87 -10.54
C ARG A 90 -15.54 37.15 -11.86
N ALA A 91 -16.49 37.58 -12.68
CA ALA A 91 -16.67 37.05 -14.04
C ALA A 91 -15.38 37.17 -14.85
N GLY A 92 -14.98 36.11 -15.53
CA GLY A 92 -13.73 36.03 -16.32
C GLY A 92 -12.45 35.83 -15.49
N HIS A 93 -12.49 35.87 -14.16
CA HIS A 93 -11.32 35.73 -13.29
C HIS A 93 -11.56 34.78 -12.09
N PRO A 94 -11.74 33.49 -12.30
CA PRO A 94 -12.13 32.55 -11.24
C PRO A 94 -11.02 32.25 -10.21
N ARG A 95 -9.75 32.53 -10.53
CA ARG A 95 -8.58 32.12 -9.72
C ARG A 95 -8.35 32.91 -8.42
N ASN A 96 -8.92 34.11 -8.29
CA ASN A 96 -8.73 34.97 -7.13
C ASN A 96 -10.10 35.30 -6.48
N PRO A 97 -10.76 34.36 -5.81
CA PRO A 97 -12.02 34.61 -5.14
C PRO A 97 -11.85 35.51 -3.93
N ARG A 98 -12.95 36.10 -3.47
CA ARG A 98 -13.05 36.70 -2.14
C ARG A 98 -13.99 35.87 -1.27
N TYR A 99 -13.84 35.98 0.03
CA TYR A 99 -14.59 35.17 0.96
C TYR A 99 -15.35 36.06 1.97
N THR A 100 -16.60 35.66 2.28
CA THR A 100 -17.30 36.10 3.49
C THR A 100 -17.50 34.89 4.38
N LEU A 101 -17.07 34.98 5.62
CA LEU A 101 -17.21 33.92 6.61
C LEU A 101 -18.23 34.33 7.65
N ALA A 102 -19.24 33.46 7.94
CA ALA A 102 -20.04 33.52 9.13
C ALA A 102 -19.44 32.61 10.19
N TYR A 103 -19.06 33.14 11.31
CA TYR A 103 -18.42 32.41 12.40
C TYR A 103 -19.03 32.81 13.77
N ARG A 104 -18.99 31.88 14.71
CA ARG A 104 -19.47 32.09 16.07
C ARG A 104 -18.36 32.66 16.95
N LYS A 105 -18.64 33.83 17.57
CA LYS A 105 -17.72 34.43 18.55
C LYS A 105 -17.75 33.66 19.88
N ALA A 106 -16.81 33.98 20.77
CA ALA A 106 -16.73 33.38 22.10
C ALA A 106 -18.03 33.65 22.95
N ASP A 107 -18.73 34.77 22.70
CA ASP A 107 -20.03 35.11 23.33
C ASP A 107 -21.23 34.38 22.70
N GLY A 108 -20.99 33.47 21.76
CA GLY A 108 -22.04 32.72 21.08
C GLY A 108 -22.71 33.44 19.91
N LYS A 109 -22.46 34.75 19.69
CA LYS A 109 -23.05 35.53 18.61
C LYS A 109 -22.43 35.22 17.26
N LEU A 110 -23.25 35.17 16.22
CA LEU A 110 -22.81 35.01 14.84
C LEU A 110 -22.21 36.35 14.34
N ALA A 111 -21.05 36.27 13.74
CA ALA A 111 -20.38 37.41 13.11
C ALA A 111 -20.03 37.11 11.65
N LEU A 112 -19.99 38.16 10.84
CA LEU A 112 -19.60 38.11 9.45
C LEU A 112 -18.26 38.84 9.25
N ARG A 113 -17.35 38.27 8.50
CA ARG A 113 -16.08 38.92 8.14
C ARG A 113 -15.67 38.56 6.72
N ARG A 114 -15.08 39.54 6.03
CA ARG A 114 -14.64 39.45 4.64
C ARG A 114 -13.13 39.26 4.58
N TYR A 115 -12.68 38.48 3.61
CA TYR A 115 -11.27 38.12 3.41
C TYR A 115 -10.88 38.11 1.94
N GLY A 116 -9.60 38.30 1.65
CA GLY A 116 -8.98 38.10 0.34
C GLY A 116 -8.72 36.63 0.01
N SER A 117 -8.27 36.39 -1.20
CA SER A 117 -7.94 35.04 -1.70
C SER A 117 -6.72 34.42 -1.01
N ASP A 118 -5.81 35.24 -0.54
CA ASP A 118 -4.56 34.88 0.12
C ASP A 118 -4.73 34.65 1.64
N GLU A 119 -5.81 35.22 2.21
CA GLU A 119 -6.10 35.13 3.63
C GLU A 119 -6.85 33.85 4.02
N VAL A 120 -7.60 33.23 3.09
CA VAL A 120 -8.46 32.07 3.38
C VAL A 120 -8.09 30.88 2.51
N ARG A 121 -7.85 29.75 3.16
CA ARG A 121 -7.79 28.43 2.53
C ARG A 121 -8.94 27.58 3.05
N ALA A 122 -9.83 27.19 2.15
CA ALA A 122 -10.96 26.31 2.46
C ALA A 122 -10.80 24.97 1.77
N SER A 123 -10.81 23.89 2.55
CA SER A 123 -10.77 22.51 2.08
C SER A 123 -12.02 21.79 2.55
N PHE A 124 -12.89 21.43 1.62
CA PHE A 124 -14.15 20.76 1.92
C PHE A 124 -14.02 19.25 1.83
N ALA A 125 -14.62 18.55 2.78
CA ALA A 125 -14.66 17.10 2.77
C ALA A 125 -15.43 16.57 1.54
N THR A 126 -14.86 15.57 0.90
CA THR A 126 -15.53 14.86 -0.21
C THR A 126 -16.70 14.02 0.30
N PRO A 127 -17.65 13.62 -0.57
CA PRO A 127 -18.70 12.68 -0.19
C PRO A 127 -18.14 11.40 0.41
N GLN A 128 -17.01 10.89 -0.10
CA GLN A 128 -16.35 9.71 0.43
C GLN A 128 -15.77 9.94 1.84
N GLN A 129 -15.17 11.09 2.11
CA GLN A 129 -14.68 11.43 3.44
C GLN A 129 -15.81 11.53 4.46
N ARG A 130 -16.98 12.05 4.07
CA ARG A 130 -18.19 12.07 4.91
C ARG A 130 -18.70 10.67 5.22
N LYS A 131 -18.70 9.76 4.22
CA LYS A 131 -19.04 8.36 4.41
C LYS A 131 -18.04 7.67 5.35
N ASN A 132 -16.76 7.91 5.18
CA ASN A 132 -15.71 7.35 6.04
C ASN A 132 -15.85 7.83 7.49
N ALA A 133 -16.18 9.10 7.71
CA ALA A 133 -16.45 9.64 9.05
C ALA A 133 -17.65 8.96 9.71
N SER A 134 -18.72 8.72 8.95
CA SER A 134 -19.91 8.00 9.44
C SER A 134 -19.59 6.56 9.86
N ILE A 135 -18.72 5.86 9.11
CA ILE A 135 -18.24 4.52 9.48
C ILE A 135 -17.43 4.57 10.79
N LEU A 136 -16.52 5.55 10.91
CA LEU A 136 -15.73 5.72 12.14
C LEU A 136 -16.61 6.06 13.35
N ASP A 137 -17.65 6.86 13.18
CA ASP A 137 -18.61 7.17 14.24
C ASP A 137 -19.39 5.93 14.67
N TYR A 138 -19.82 5.10 13.73
CA TYR A 138 -20.45 3.81 14.02
C TYR A 138 -19.50 2.90 14.83
N VAL A 139 -18.23 2.78 14.42
CA VAL A 139 -17.24 1.96 15.15
C VAL A 139 -17.01 2.52 16.55
N ARG A 140 -16.93 3.85 16.72
CA ARG A 140 -16.80 4.48 18.04
C ARG A 140 -17.97 4.12 18.95
N GLU A 141 -19.19 4.19 18.47
CA GLU A 141 -20.37 3.84 19.27
C GLU A 141 -20.34 2.36 19.68
N GLU A 142 -19.96 1.46 18.78
CA GLU A 142 -19.83 0.04 19.12
C GLU A 142 -18.75 -0.21 20.18
N VAL A 143 -17.59 0.45 20.05
CA VAL A 143 -16.50 0.35 21.03
C VAL A 143 -16.93 0.93 22.39
N ARG A 144 -17.67 2.05 22.41
CA ARG A 144 -18.27 2.60 23.63
C ARG A 144 -19.25 1.62 24.28
N ALA A 145 -20.09 0.98 23.48
CA ALA A 145 -21.02 -0.03 23.97
C ALA A 145 -20.29 -1.24 24.55
N GLN A 146 -19.21 -1.69 23.92
CA GLN A 146 -18.35 -2.76 24.46
C GLN A 146 -17.67 -2.34 25.77
N ALA A 147 -17.17 -1.11 25.87
CA ALA A 147 -16.55 -0.61 27.10
C ALA A 147 -17.56 -0.60 28.26
N ARG A 148 -18.79 -0.12 28.03
CA ARG A 148 -19.87 -0.15 29.03
C ARG A 148 -20.24 -1.59 29.44
N ARG A 149 -20.37 -2.51 28.47
CA ARG A 149 -20.65 -3.95 28.74
C ARG A 149 -19.56 -4.60 29.59
N ALA A 150 -18.31 -4.19 29.38
CA ALA A 150 -17.17 -4.67 30.17
C ALA A 150 -17.07 -4.02 31.56
N GLY A 151 -17.94 -3.07 31.90
CA GLY A 151 -17.93 -2.38 33.20
C GLY A 151 -17.03 -1.14 33.25
N ALA A 152 -16.53 -0.63 32.12
CA ALA A 152 -15.83 0.64 32.08
C ALA A 152 -16.80 1.82 32.20
N THR A 153 -16.36 2.90 32.88
CA THR A 153 -17.14 4.12 33.11
C THR A 153 -16.50 5.30 32.42
N LEU A 154 -17.31 6.32 32.07
CA LEU A 154 -16.82 7.55 31.48
C LEU A 154 -16.57 8.56 32.62
N ASP A 155 -15.28 8.87 32.86
CA ASP A 155 -14.88 9.92 33.77
C ASP A 155 -14.92 11.27 33.08
N THR A 156 -15.75 12.18 33.57
CA THR A 156 -15.93 13.55 33.06
C THR A 156 -15.34 14.62 33.99
N SER A 157 -14.66 14.22 35.07
CA SER A 157 -14.08 15.15 36.04
C SER A 157 -12.88 15.92 35.51
N GLY A 158 -12.21 15.41 34.47
CA GLY A 158 -11.06 16.03 33.85
C GLY A 158 -11.43 17.02 32.73
N ARG A 159 -10.44 17.74 32.21
CA ARG A 159 -10.60 18.69 31.09
C ARG A 159 -11.17 18.03 29.82
N TYR A 160 -10.93 16.73 29.66
CA TYR A 160 -11.46 15.90 28.58
C TYR A 160 -12.04 14.62 29.15
N PRO A 161 -13.26 14.22 28.74
CA PRO A 161 -13.86 12.96 29.14
C PRO A 161 -12.94 11.78 28.73
N ARG A 162 -12.80 10.80 29.62
CA ARG A 162 -12.04 9.60 29.32
C ARG A 162 -12.70 8.35 29.93
N TRP A 163 -12.58 7.24 29.23
CA TRP A 163 -13.00 5.94 29.72
C TRP A 163 -12.03 5.40 30.77
N VAL A 164 -12.57 4.95 31.88
CA VAL A 164 -11.80 4.38 33.00
C VAL A 164 -12.33 2.98 33.27
N GLY A 165 -11.42 2.03 33.45
CA GLY A 165 -11.76 0.66 33.80
C GLY A 165 -10.60 0.01 34.54
N GLU A 166 -10.93 -0.92 35.44
CA GLU A 166 -9.98 -1.68 36.23
C GLU A 166 -10.12 -3.19 35.96
N GLY A 167 -9.05 -3.96 36.16
CA GLY A 167 -9.07 -5.40 35.95
C GLY A 167 -9.52 -5.78 34.52
N ALA A 168 -10.59 -6.57 34.44
CA ALA A 168 -11.13 -7.06 33.17
C ALA A 168 -11.70 -5.97 32.24
N SER A 169 -12.10 -4.80 32.78
CA SER A 169 -12.63 -3.70 31.98
C SER A 169 -11.55 -2.74 31.44
N ALA A 170 -10.32 -2.81 31.93
CA ALA A 170 -9.23 -1.91 31.53
C ALA A 170 -8.91 -1.97 30.03
N PRO A 171 -8.82 -3.13 29.35
CA PRO A 171 -8.57 -3.17 27.91
C PRO A 171 -9.65 -2.48 27.08
N ALA A 172 -10.92 -2.65 27.45
CA ALA A 172 -12.04 -2.03 26.75
C ALA A 172 -12.05 -0.50 26.94
N ALA A 173 -11.72 -0.01 28.15
CA ALA A 173 -11.57 1.42 28.42
C ALA A 173 -10.41 2.04 27.60
N ILE A 174 -9.27 1.35 27.51
CA ILE A 174 -8.14 1.80 26.69
C ILE A 174 -8.54 1.88 25.23
N LEU A 175 -9.20 0.87 24.69
CA LEU A 175 -9.65 0.83 23.30
C LEU A 175 -10.62 1.98 23.01
N ALA A 176 -11.60 2.23 23.89
CA ALA A 176 -12.53 3.33 23.74
C ALA A 176 -11.80 4.69 23.72
N ASN A 177 -10.83 4.91 24.59
CA ASN A 177 -10.02 6.13 24.59
C ASN A 177 -9.19 6.33 23.31
N VAL A 178 -8.69 5.25 22.71
CA VAL A 178 -7.96 5.31 21.44
C VAL A 178 -8.89 5.75 20.30
N TRP A 179 -10.08 5.16 20.20
CA TRP A 179 -11.05 5.49 19.17
C TRP A 179 -11.66 6.89 19.32
N GLU A 180 -11.82 7.39 20.55
CA GLU A 180 -12.24 8.78 20.80
C GLU A 180 -11.24 9.80 20.24
N ARG A 181 -9.95 9.47 20.29
CA ARG A 181 -8.87 10.34 19.83
C ARG A 181 -8.59 10.26 18.32
N LEU A 182 -9.24 9.34 17.60
CA LEU A 182 -9.09 9.21 16.16
C LEU A 182 -10.12 10.11 15.45
N PRO A 183 -9.80 11.37 15.10
CA PRO A 183 -10.81 12.31 14.62
C PRO A 183 -11.30 11.96 13.21
N GLN A 184 -10.39 11.66 12.31
CA GLN A 184 -10.65 11.35 10.90
C GLN A 184 -9.54 10.48 10.35
N ALA A 185 -9.82 9.75 9.25
CA ALA A 185 -8.77 9.12 8.48
C ALA A 185 -7.94 10.19 7.75
N PRO A 186 -6.62 10.27 7.98
CA PRO A 186 -5.78 11.23 7.26
C PRO A 186 -5.85 11.00 5.75
N ARG A 187 -5.80 12.08 4.96
CA ARG A 187 -5.80 12.00 3.49
C ARG A 187 -4.57 11.24 3.00
N GLY A 188 -4.78 10.35 2.02
CA GLY A 188 -3.73 9.49 1.46
C GLY A 188 -3.29 8.36 2.38
N SER A 189 -3.91 8.19 3.56
CA SER A 189 -3.59 7.10 4.47
C SER A 189 -4.23 5.78 4.02
N VAL A 190 -3.60 4.67 4.43
CA VAL A 190 -4.17 3.32 4.24
C VAL A 190 -5.53 3.18 4.92
N LEU A 191 -5.76 3.87 6.05
CA LEU A 191 -7.05 3.88 6.73
C LEU A 191 -8.14 4.53 5.85
N GLU A 192 -7.84 5.64 5.16
CA GLU A 192 -8.78 6.25 4.21
C GLU A 192 -9.12 5.30 3.07
N ALA A 193 -8.12 4.66 2.46
CA ALA A 193 -8.30 3.69 1.39
C ALA A 193 -9.11 2.46 1.86
N PHE A 194 -8.83 1.95 3.04
CA PHE A 194 -9.55 0.83 3.66
C PHE A 194 -11.03 1.16 3.88
N LEU A 195 -11.34 2.30 4.49
CA LEU A 195 -12.71 2.76 4.73
C LEU A 195 -13.47 3.02 3.42
N ALA A 196 -12.77 3.44 2.38
CA ALA A 196 -13.33 3.64 1.05
C ALA A 196 -13.58 2.33 0.28
N GLY A 197 -13.03 1.20 0.75
CA GLY A 197 -13.05 -0.08 0.04
C GLY A 197 -12.23 -0.06 -1.28
N SER A 198 -11.26 0.84 -1.38
CA SER A 198 -10.48 1.12 -2.59
C SER A 198 -8.98 0.86 -2.40
N THR A 199 -8.63 -0.22 -1.71
CA THR A 199 -7.22 -0.63 -1.60
C THR A 199 -6.69 -1.04 -2.97
N SER A 200 -5.68 -0.33 -3.45
CA SER A 200 -5.06 -0.56 -4.76
C SER A 200 -3.59 -0.94 -4.61
N ALA A 201 -3.01 -1.44 -5.70
CA ALA A 201 -1.56 -1.53 -5.81
C ALA A 201 -0.94 -0.13 -5.66
N THR A 202 0.18 -0.04 -4.96
CA THR A 202 0.88 1.23 -4.75
C THR A 202 1.54 1.65 -6.05
N THR A 203 1.01 2.68 -6.72
CA THR A 203 1.66 3.26 -7.90
C THR A 203 2.97 3.92 -7.49
N GLY A 204 4.09 3.48 -8.08
CA GLY A 204 5.42 4.04 -7.78
C GLY A 204 6.13 3.37 -6.60
N ALA A 205 5.69 2.19 -6.14
CA ALA A 205 6.49 1.37 -5.26
C ALA A 205 7.85 1.11 -5.92
N SER A 206 8.93 1.46 -5.24
CA SER A 206 10.28 1.10 -5.68
C SER A 206 10.34 -0.42 -5.77
N ASP A 207 10.78 -0.94 -6.92
CA ASP A 207 10.99 -2.38 -7.15
C ASP A 207 12.16 -2.95 -6.31
N ARG A 208 12.71 -2.13 -5.41
CA ARG A 208 13.87 -2.51 -4.60
C ARG A 208 13.46 -3.48 -3.51
N LEU A 209 13.61 -4.75 -3.81
CA LEU A 209 13.46 -5.86 -2.86
C LEU A 209 14.86 -6.31 -2.43
N ILE A 210 15.11 -6.33 -1.13
CA ILE A 210 16.32 -6.92 -0.54
C ILE A 210 15.92 -7.91 0.55
N MET A 211 16.67 -9.01 0.63
CA MET A 211 16.44 -10.04 1.64
C MET A 211 17.76 -10.40 2.34
N PRO A 212 18.24 -9.52 3.26
CA PRO A 212 19.51 -9.74 3.98
C PRO A 212 19.46 -10.88 5.00
N PHE A 213 18.27 -11.41 5.28
CA PHE A 213 18.05 -12.51 6.21
C PHE A 213 17.59 -13.76 5.47
N HIS A 214 17.51 -14.90 6.18
CA HIS A 214 17.01 -16.13 5.57
C HIS A 214 15.63 -15.98 4.96
N SER A 215 15.44 -16.54 3.77
CA SER A 215 14.16 -16.48 3.05
C SER A 215 14.00 -17.67 2.10
N ASN A 216 12.76 -17.90 1.68
CA ASN A 216 12.37 -18.84 0.64
C ASN A 216 11.42 -18.14 -0.36
N ILE A 217 10.98 -18.87 -1.37
CA ILE A 217 10.15 -18.33 -2.46
C ILE A 217 8.81 -17.76 -1.94
N ASP A 218 8.16 -18.44 -0.99
CA ASP A 218 6.86 -18.00 -0.49
C ASP A 218 6.98 -16.74 0.37
N GLN A 219 8.02 -16.67 1.22
CA GLN A 219 8.35 -15.47 1.99
C GLN A 219 8.70 -14.29 1.09
N ARG A 220 9.50 -14.53 0.05
CA ARG A 220 9.83 -13.51 -0.97
C ARG A 220 8.57 -12.97 -1.65
N ASN A 221 7.66 -13.84 -2.06
CA ASN A 221 6.41 -13.45 -2.70
C ASN A 221 5.50 -12.65 -1.75
N ALA A 222 5.45 -13.03 -0.47
CA ALA A 222 4.74 -12.28 0.57
C ALA A 222 5.33 -10.88 0.78
N ILE A 223 6.68 -10.75 0.81
CA ILE A 223 7.36 -9.46 0.94
C ILE A 223 7.07 -8.59 -0.28
N ARG A 224 7.17 -9.13 -1.50
CA ARG A 224 6.86 -8.40 -2.74
C ARG A 224 5.41 -7.91 -2.75
N ALA A 225 4.45 -8.75 -2.36
CA ALA A 225 3.06 -8.35 -2.24
C ALA A 225 2.88 -7.21 -1.22
N ALA A 226 3.53 -7.28 -0.05
CA ALA A 226 3.48 -6.24 0.95
C ALA A 226 4.11 -4.91 0.50
N LEU A 227 5.13 -4.95 -0.34
CA LEU A 227 5.77 -3.74 -0.89
C LEU A 227 4.97 -3.09 -2.02
N THR A 228 4.15 -3.86 -2.74
CA THR A 228 3.40 -3.40 -3.92
C THR A 228 1.93 -3.09 -3.65
N HIS A 229 1.40 -3.44 -2.47
CA HIS A 229 0.00 -3.19 -2.11
C HIS A 229 -0.08 -2.33 -0.84
N GLN A 230 -1.11 -1.51 -0.74
CA GLN A 230 -1.38 -0.68 0.44
C GLN A 230 -1.69 -1.51 1.69
N ILE A 231 -2.37 -2.65 1.50
CA ILE A 231 -2.66 -3.62 2.57
C ILE A 231 -2.30 -5.01 2.06
N SER A 232 -1.57 -5.76 2.87
CA SER A 232 -1.20 -7.14 2.60
C SER A 232 -1.41 -7.98 3.85
N ILE A 233 -2.06 -9.12 3.69
CA ILE A 233 -2.27 -10.09 4.77
C ILE A 233 -1.31 -11.26 4.53
N ILE A 234 -0.44 -11.51 5.51
CA ILE A 234 0.53 -12.61 5.48
C ILE A 234 0.12 -13.62 6.54
N ASP A 235 -0.44 -14.74 6.09
CA ASP A 235 -0.83 -15.84 6.96
C ASP A 235 0.16 -17.01 6.85
N GLY A 236 0.26 -17.79 7.91
CA GLY A 236 1.11 -18.96 7.94
C GLY A 236 1.09 -19.67 9.31
N PRO A 237 1.13 -21.01 9.34
CA PRO A 237 1.21 -21.75 10.59
C PRO A 237 2.52 -21.46 11.37
N PRO A 238 2.62 -21.87 12.64
CA PRO A 238 3.87 -21.81 13.39
C PRO A 238 5.02 -22.51 12.65
N GLY A 239 6.22 -21.93 12.69
CA GLY A 239 7.40 -22.50 12.03
C GLY A 239 7.61 -22.13 10.56
N THR A 240 6.67 -21.42 9.90
CA THR A 240 6.81 -21.00 8.48
C THR A 240 7.77 -19.82 8.26
N GLY A 241 8.37 -19.29 9.32
CA GLY A 241 9.32 -18.19 9.24
C GLY A 241 8.68 -16.80 9.09
N LYS A 242 7.47 -16.58 9.66
CA LYS A 242 6.83 -15.25 9.68
C LYS A 242 7.74 -14.14 10.19
N THR A 243 8.50 -14.39 11.26
CA THR A 243 9.46 -13.42 11.79
C THR A 243 10.53 -13.08 10.76
N GLN A 244 11.07 -14.04 10.03
CA GLN A 244 12.04 -13.79 8.95
C GLN A 244 11.44 -12.93 7.83
N THR A 245 10.16 -13.18 7.48
CA THR A 245 9.43 -12.35 6.51
C THR A 245 9.31 -10.90 7.00
N ILE A 246 8.98 -10.69 8.29
CA ILE A 246 8.90 -9.35 8.90
C ILE A 246 10.27 -8.66 8.86
N LEU A 247 11.37 -9.34 9.22
CA LEU A 247 12.71 -8.76 9.20
C LEU A 247 13.13 -8.32 7.80
N ASN A 248 12.91 -9.15 6.78
CA ASN A 248 13.23 -8.81 5.39
C ASN A 248 12.34 -7.69 4.85
N LEU A 249 11.06 -7.62 5.27
CA LEU A 249 10.17 -6.51 4.93
C LEU A 249 10.66 -5.19 5.54
N ILE A 250 11.05 -5.19 6.83
CA ILE A 250 11.65 -4.04 7.51
C ILE A 250 12.90 -3.58 6.76
N ALA A 251 13.81 -4.50 6.42
CA ALA A 251 15.03 -4.19 5.71
C ALA A 251 14.76 -3.56 4.33
N SER A 252 13.82 -4.12 3.57
CA SER A 252 13.42 -3.60 2.25
C SER A 252 12.80 -2.20 2.35
N LEU A 253 11.95 -1.93 3.34
CA LEU A 253 11.35 -0.62 3.57
C LEU A 253 12.39 0.43 3.98
N ILE A 254 13.33 0.06 4.86
CA ILE A 254 14.43 0.94 5.26
C ILE A 254 15.33 1.27 4.06
N ALA A 255 15.66 0.28 3.23
CA ALA A 255 16.46 0.47 2.02
C ALA A 255 15.75 1.37 0.99
N GLN A 256 14.43 1.49 1.05
CA GLN A 256 13.63 2.45 0.27
C GLN A 256 13.53 3.83 0.97
N GLY A 257 14.22 4.06 2.07
CA GLY A 257 14.20 5.32 2.83
C GLY A 257 12.96 5.52 3.69
N LYS A 258 12.11 4.49 3.86
CA LYS A 258 10.88 4.57 4.64
C LYS A 258 11.14 4.39 6.14
N THR A 259 10.19 4.79 6.95
CA THR A 259 10.09 4.48 8.38
C THR A 259 9.08 3.35 8.60
N VAL A 260 9.26 2.55 9.64
CA VAL A 260 8.47 1.34 9.88
C VAL A 260 7.93 1.33 11.30
N GLY A 261 6.62 1.17 11.45
CA GLY A 261 5.98 0.90 12.72
C GLY A 261 5.73 -0.61 12.91
N VAL A 262 6.32 -1.22 13.93
CA VAL A 262 6.06 -2.61 14.32
C VAL A 262 5.14 -2.62 15.53
N VAL A 263 3.91 -3.12 15.35
CA VAL A 263 2.91 -3.12 16.41
C VAL A 263 2.31 -4.49 16.64
N ALA A 264 2.05 -4.81 17.91
CA ALA A 264 1.35 -6.03 18.29
C ALA A 264 0.44 -5.80 19.51
N GLY A 265 -0.46 -6.74 19.80
CA GLY A 265 -1.31 -6.68 21.00
C GLY A 265 -0.53 -6.92 22.30
N ALA A 266 0.57 -7.68 22.25
CA ALA A 266 1.40 -8.02 23.40
C ALA A 266 2.86 -7.54 23.19
N ASN A 267 3.50 -7.15 24.29
CA ASN A 267 4.91 -6.73 24.26
C ASN A 267 5.84 -7.86 23.82
N SER A 268 5.60 -9.09 24.24
CA SER A 268 6.45 -10.25 23.88
C SER A 268 6.55 -10.49 22.38
N ALA A 269 5.48 -10.22 21.63
CA ALA A 269 5.50 -10.32 20.18
C ALA A 269 6.36 -9.23 19.53
N VAL A 270 6.32 -8.01 20.07
CA VAL A 270 7.19 -6.89 19.65
C VAL A 270 8.64 -7.19 20.01
N ASP A 271 8.89 -7.68 21.22
CA ASP A 271 10.23 -8.00 21.71
C ASP A 271 10.92 -9.06 20.86
N ASN A 272 10.19 -10.10 20.43
CA ASN A 272 10.73 -11.10 19.52
C ASN A 272 11.28 -10.51 18.21
N VAL A 273 10.65 -9.49 17.65
CA VAL A 273 11.16 -8.80 16.44
C VAL A 273 12.41 -7.99 16.77
N ILE A 274 12.41 -7.28 17.92
CA ILE A 274 13.56 -6.49 18.38
C ILE A 274 14.76 -7.37 18.64
N ASP A 275 14.56 -8.49 19.33
CA ASP A 275 15.62 -9.45 19.67
C ASP A 275 16.24 -10.03 18.40
N LYS A 276 15.43 -10.42 17.44
CA LYS A 276 15.90 -10.93 16.15
C LYS A 276 16.68 -9.88 15.35
N LEU A 277 16.22 -8.61 15.28
CA LEU A 277 16.99 -7.53 14.68
C LEU A 277 18.30 -7.29 15.41
N THR A 278 18.32 -7.46 16.74
CA THR A 278 19.53 -7.31 17.54
C THR A 278 20.51 -8.45 17.32
N GLU A 279 20.06 -9.71 17.23
CA GLU A 279 20.86 -10.87 16.87
C GLU A 279 21.52 -10.70 15.50
N GLU A 280 20.81 -10.12 14.54
CA GLU A 280 21.31 -9.81 13.19
C GLU A 280 22.21 -8.56 13.12
N GLY A 281 22.40 -7.84 14.24
CA GLY A 281 23.29 -6.68 14.34
C GLY A 281 22.61 -5.32 14.10
N TYR A 282 21.30 -5.27 13.86
CA TYR A 282 20.54 -4.06 13.50
C TYR A 282 19.63 -3.53 14.63
N GLY A 283 19.79 -3.99 15.85
CA GLY A 283 18.96 -3.54 16.99
C GLY A 283 19.05 -2.04 17.30
N PHE A 284 20.11 -1.38 16.87
CA PHE A 284 20.28 0.07 17.01
C PHE A 284 19.31 0.91 16.15
N LEU A 285 18.63 0.29 15.19
CA LEU A 285 17.63 0.94 14.34
C LEU A 285 16.28 1.11 15.05
N VAL A 286 16.06 0.44 16.20
CA VAL A 286 14.76 0.28 16.80
C VAL A 286 14.57 1.16 18.02
N ALA A 287 13.56 2.06 17.98
CA ALA A 287 13.00 2.69 19.15
C ALA A 287 11.92 1.80 19.77
N SER A 288 12.25 1.15 20.90
CA SER A 288 11.29 0.32 21.66
C SER A 288 10.45 1.21 22.57
N LEU A 289 9.23 1.52 22.14
CA LEU A 289 8.32 2.42 22.84
C LEU A 289 7.14 1.65 23.47
N GLY A 290 6.44 2.28 24.40
CA GLY A 290 5.32 1.64 25.07
C GLY A 290 4.73 2.48 26.19
N LYS A 291 4.50 1.87 27.35
CA LYS A 291 4.15 2.59 28.58
C LYS A 291 5.36 3.40 29.07
N THR A 292 5.13 4.27 30.04
CA THR A 292 6.13 5.21 30.60
C THR A 292 7.43 4.52 30.98
N GLU A 293 7.37 3.35 31.61
CA GLU A 293 8.54 2.59 32.06
C GLU A 293 9.42 2.16 30.86
N ARG A 294 8.78 1.78 29.76
CA ARG A 294 9.47 1.34 28.53
C ARG A 294 10.12 2.51 27.81
N VAL A 295 9.47 3.65 27.80
CA VAL A 295 10.05 4.91 27.27
C VAL A 295 11.25 5.35 28.11
N GLN A 296 11.17 5.27 29.45
CA GLN A 296 12.30 5.58 30.32
C GLN A 296 13.46 4.60 30.11
N GLU A 297 13.18 3.31 29.92
CA GLU A 297 14.20 2.32 29.61
C GLU A 297 14.86 2.59 28.24
N PHE A 298 14.07 2.97 27.25
CA PHE A 298 14.60 3.37 25.95
C PHE A 298 15.57 4.54 26.08
N HIS A 299 15.22 5.62 26.80
CA HIS A 299 16.12 6.76 27.04
C HIS A 299 17.40 6.36 27.80
N ARG A 300 17.31 5.46 28.79
CA ARG A 300 18.51 4.96 29.47
C ARG A 300 19.46 4.21 28.54
N ARG A 301 18.90 3.49 27.54
CA ARG A 301 19.68 2.71 26.57
C ARG A 301 20.16 3.51 25.35
N GLU A 302 19.70 4.73 25.17
CA GLU A 302 19.97 5.53 23.96
C GLU A 302 21.47 5.69 23.70
N GLY A 303 22.27 5.95 24.73
CA GLY A 303 23.73 6.02 24.58
C GLY A 303 24.38 4.72 24.11
N ILE A 304 23.85 3.56 24.53
CA ILE A 304 24.33 2.24 24.09
C ILE A 304 23.94 2.00 22.62
N LEU A 305 22.73 2.41 22.24
CA LEU A 305 22.26 2.28 20.85
C LEU A 305 23.09 3.15 19.90
N GLU A 306 23.45 4.35 20.33
CA GLU A 306 24.36 5.25 19.60
C GLU A 306 25.74 4.63 19.40
N GLN A 307 26.37 4.14 20.46
CA GLN A 307 27.66 3.44 20.36
C GLN A 307 27.61 2.24 19.41
N ARG A 308 26.53 1.45 19.45
CA ARG A 308 26.33 0.32 18.53
C ARG A 308 26.19 0.79 17.08
N ARG A 309 25.47 1.89 16.84
CA ARG A 309 25.35 2.49 15.51
C ARG A 309 26.70 2.96 14.98
N GLU A 310 27.50 3.64 15.81
CA GLU A 310 28.84 4.09 15.43
C GLU A 310 29.78 2.92 15.12
N ALA A 311 29.80 1.89 15.97
CA ALA A 311 30.60 0.69 15.75
C ALA A 311 30.17 -0.05 14.46
N TRP A 312 28.86 -0.13 14.20
CA TRP A 312 28.35 -0.67 12.96
C TRP A 312 28.78 0.18 11.75
N ALA A 313 28.65 1.52 11.82
CA ALA A 313 29.03 2.41 10.72
C ALA A 313 30.53 2.32 10.40
N GLN A 314 31.39 2.23 11.41
CA GLN A 314 32.84 2.00 11.22
C GLN A 314 33.09 0.68 10.50
N LYS A 315 32.44 -0.40 10.94
CA LYS A 315 32.58 -1.73 10.31
C LYS A 315 32.06 -1.73 8.86
N ALA A 316 30.89 -1.14 8.61
CA ALA A 316 30.28 -1.05 7.28
C ALA A 316 31.17 -0.25 6.31
N SER A 317 31.74 0.87 6.76
CA SER A 317 32.65 1.71 5.96
C SER A 317 33.99 1.01 5.66
N THR A 318 34.50 0.15 6.56
CA THR A 318 35.77 -0.57 6.37
C THR A 318 35.60 -1.85 5.56
N ALA A 319 34.44 -2.48 5.60
CA ALA A 319 34.17 -3.73 4.87
C ALA A 319 34.16 -3.56 3.35
N SER A 320 33.98 -2.34 2.85
CA SER A 320 33.91 -2.04 1.41
C SER A 320 34.73 -0.79 1.05
N PRO A 321 36.07 -0.80 1.21
CA PRO A 321 36.91 0.29 0.76
C PRO A 321 36.88 0.36 -0.77
N GLY A 322 36.16 1.33 -1.33
CA GLY A 322 36.02 1.51 -2.77
C GLY A 322 34.79 0.83 -3.41
N ALA A 323 33.88 0.26 -2.62
CA ALA A 323 32.57 -0.12 -3.15
C ALA A 323 31.87 1.14 -3.71
N PRO A 324 31.24 1.05 -4.90
CA PRO A 324 30.48 2.15 -5.43
C PRO A 324 29.44 2.57 -4.38
N ALA A 325 29.30 3.87 -4.16
CA ALA A 325 28.36 4.47 -3.21
C ALA A 325 26.87 4.09 -3.51
N ARG A 326 26.64 3.34 -4.57
CA ARG A 326 25.35 2.75 -4.97
C ARG A 326 25.56 1.30 -5.32
N VAL A 327 24.86 0.42 -4.63
CA VAL A 327 24.73 -0.98 -5.04
C VAL A 327 24.09 -1.00 -6.43
N ASP A 328 24.66 -1.80 -7.33
CA ASP A 328 24.09 -2.01 -8.67
C ASP A 328 22.74 -2.74 -8.53
N GLU A 329 21.66 -1.96 -8.57
CA GLU A 329 20.30 -2.47 -8.45
C GLU A 329 19.94 -3.44 -9.58
N ALA A 330 20.52 -3.26 -10.78
CA ALA A 330 20.27 -4.15 -11.91
C ALA A 330 20.94 -5.52 -11.68
N ALA A 331 22.16 -5.53 -11.14
CA ALA A 331 22.86 -6.76 -10.77
C ALA A 331 22.13 -7.52 -9.65
N LEU A 332 21.67 -6.79 -8.61
CA LEU A 332 20.93 -7.39 -7.49
C LEU A 332 19.59 -8.00 -7.97
N ARG A 333 18.89 -7.32 -8.87
CA ARG A 333 17.65 -7.83 -9.48
C ARG A 333 17.90 -9.07 -10.33
N ALA A 334 18.93 -9.06 -11.15
CA ALA A 334 19.31 -10.23 -11.96
C ALA A 334 19.67 -11.45 -11.10
N GLU A 335 20.28 -11.24 -9.94
CA GLU A 335 20.53 -12.32 -8.96
C GLU A 335 19.26 -12.82 -8.30
N GLU A 336 18.36 -11.91 -7.91
CA GLU A 336 17.05 -12.27 -7.38
C GLU A 336 16.29 -13.16 -8.38
N GLU A 337 16.24 -12.77 -9.66
CA GLU A 337 15.56 -13.53 -10.70
C GLU A 337 16.15 -14.95 -10.88
N ARG A 338 17.48 -15.06 -10.84
CA ARG A 338 18.15 -16.37 -10.89
C ARG A 338 17.81 -17.24 -9.67
N LEU A 339 17.82 -16.64 -8.49
CA LEU A 339 17.49 -17.33 -7.24
C LEU A 339 16.02 -17.76 -7.20
N VAL A 340 15.11 -16.93 -7.71
CA VAL A 340 13.68 -17.28 -7.84
C VAL A 340 13.52 -18.53 -8.71
N ALA A 341 14.18 -18.60 -9.87
CA ALA A 341 14.11 -19.76 -10.75
C ALA A 341 14.59 -21.05 -10.05
N LEU A 342 15.68 -20.97 -9.25
CA LEU A 342 16.16 -22.11 -8.47
C LEU A 342 15.19 -22.51 -7.34
N TRP A 343 14.58 -21.56 -6.66
CA TRP A 343 13.55 -21.85 -5.65
C TRP A 343 12.31 -22.50 -6.25
N GLU A 344 11.88 -22.05 -7.45
CA GLU A 344 10.75 -22.65 -8.17
C GLU A 344 11.07 -24.09 -8.58
N ASP A 345 12.25 -24.34 -9.14
CA ASP A 345 12.70 -25.70 -9.46
C ASP A 345 12.68 -26.60 -8.21
N ALA A 346 13.29 -26.13 -7.11
CA ALA A 346 13.34 -26.90 -5.86
C ALA A 346 11.96 -27.21 -5.28
N ARG A 347 11.02 -26.27 -5.38
CA ARG A 347 9.62 -26.43 -4.93
C ARG A 347 8.83 -27.39 -5.82
N ASP A 348 9.05 -27.31 -7.14
CA ASP A 348 8.21 -28.02 -8.12
C ASP A 348 8.64 -29.48 -8.32
N ILE A 349 9.91 -29.84 -8.11
CA ILE A 349 10.41 -31.21 -8.26
C ILE A 349 9.57 -32.25 -7.50
N PRO A 350 9.24 -32.11 -6.21
CA PRO A 350 8.43 -33.08 -5.49
C PRO A 350 7.02 -33.28 -6.11
N ALA A 351 6.39 -32.20 -6.57
CA ALA A 351 5.09 -32.26 -7.21
C ALA A 351 5.16 -32.96 -8.58
N ILE A 352 6.21 -32.68 -9.37
CA ILE A 352 6.44 -33.34 -10.65
C ILE A 352 6.73 -34.84 -10.45
N ARG A 353 7.52 -35.22 -9.45
CA ARG A 353 7.77 -36.62 -9.09
C ARG A 353 6.49 -37.35 -8.68
N ALA A 354 5.63 -36.71 -7.88
CA ALA A 354 4.35 -37.29 -7.52
C ALA A 354 3.45 -37.53 -8.75
N ARG A 355 3.44 -36.58 -9.71
CA ARG A 355 2.70 -36.74 -10.99
C ARG A 355 3.30 -37.86 -11.83
N LEU A 356 4.62 -37.98 -11.90
CA LEU A 356 5.28 -39.07 -12.61
C LEU A 356 4.86 -40.42 -12.03
N THR A 357 4.92 -40.58 -10.70
CA THR A 357 4.50 -41.81 -10.02
C THR A 357 3.02 -42.13 -10.27
N ALA A 358 2.15 -41.13 -10.26
CA ALA A 358 0.73 -41.32 -10.59
C ALA A 358 0.55 -41.78 -12.04
N THR A 359 1.22 -41.14 -13.01
CA THR A 359 1.18 -41.53 -14.44
C THR A 359 1.68 -42.95 -14.66
N GLN A 360 2.76 -43.35 -13.99
CA GLN A 360 3.28 -44.73 -14.06
C GLN A 360 2.30 -45.75 -13.52
N ARG A 361 1.62 -45.46 -12.40
CA ARG A 361 0.56 -46.34 -11.86
C ARG A 361 -0.62 -46.45 -12.79
N GLU A 362 -1.08 -45.35 -13.37
CA GLU A 362 -2.17 -45.35 -14.34
C GLU A 362 -1.79 -46.16 -15.58
N ARG A 363 -0.57 -46.03 -16.10
CA ARG A 363 -0.09 -46.83 -17.21
C ARG A 363 -0.10 -48.31 -16.89
N LEU A 364 0.41 -48.75 -15.74
CA LEU A 364 0.43 -50.14 -15.32
C LEU A 364 -0.98 -50.72 -15.22
N LEU A 365 -1.92 -50.02 -14.59
CA LEU A 365 -3.31 -50.44 -14.49
C LEU A 365 -3.97 -50.54 -15.87
N PHE A 366 -3.65 -49.60 -16.76
CA PHE A 366 -4.15 -49.65 -18.15
C PHE A 366 -3.56 -50.84 -18.92
N GLU A 367 -2.29 -51.13 -18.77
CA GLU A 367 -1.60 -52.27 -19.40
C GLU A 367 -2.18 -53.60 -18.91
N GLU A 368 -2.45 -53.75 -17.62
CA GLU A 368 -3.13 -54.95 -17.06
C GLU A 368 -4.52 -55.13 -17.68
N LYS A 369 -5.30 -54.04 -17.74
CA LYS A 369 -6.65 -54.08 -18.34
C LYS A 369 -6.64 -54.46 -19.83
N VAL A 370 -5.64 -53.97 -20.59
CA VAL A 370 -5.50 -54.36 -22.01
C VAL A 370 -5.11 -55.81 -22.14
N LYS A 371 -4.20 -56.32 -21.29
CA LYS A 371 -3.83 -57.76 -21.27
C LYS A 371 -5.03 -58.67 -20.93
N GLU A 372 -5.83 -58.28 -19.94
CA GLU A 372 -7.06 -58.99 -19.58
C GLU A 372 -8.07 -59.07 -20.74
N SER A 373 -8.16 -58.01 -21.55
CA SER A 373 -9.07 -57.96 -22.70
C SER A 373 -8.68 -58.90 -23.84
N ARG A 374 -7.47 -59.47 -23.81
CA ARG A 374 -6.89 -60.35 -24.85
C ARG A 374 -6.91 -59.77 -26.26
N ARG A 375 -6.99 -58.46 -26.40
CA ARG A 375 -6.93 -57.74 -27.68
C ARG A 375 -5.51 -57.26 -27.96
N PRO A 376 -4.98 -57.46 -29.20
CA PRO A 376 -3.71 -56.88 -29.54
C PRO A 376 -3.82 -55.35 -29.69
N MET A 377 -2.83 -54.59 -29.20
CA MET A 377 -2.74 -53.18 -29.52
C MET A 377 -2.30 -52.98 -30.98
N ALA A 378 -2.85 -51.99 -31.65
CA ALA A 378 -2.47 -51.62 -33.01
C ALA A 378 -0.99 -51.10 -33.01
N ASN A 379 -0.25 -51.46 -34.04
CA ASN A 379 1.10 -50.91 -34.22
C ASN A 379 1.04 -49.48 -34.80
N ILE A 380 1.23 -48.48 -33.96
CA ILE A 380 1.21 -47.06 -34.31
C ILE A 380 2.59 -46.41 -34.25
N SER A 381 3.65 -47.18 -34.06
CA SER A 381 5.04 -46.64 -33.88
C SER A 381 5.54 -45.85 -35.09
N HIS A 382 4.98 -46.07 -36.26
CA HIS A 382 5.29 -45.35 -37.50
C HIS A 382 4.63 -43.99 -37.60
N LEU A 383 3.66 -43.67 -36.71
CA LEU A 383 2.96 -42.40 -36.73
C LEU A 383 3.80 -41.30 -36.09
N ALA A 384 3.90 -40.17 -36.78
CA ALA A 384 4.66 -39.02 -36.30
C ALA A 384 4.11 -38.47 -34.95
N VAL A 385 2.81 -38.63 -34.68
CA VAL A 385 2.16 -38.15 -33.45
C VAL A 385 2.71 -38.83 -32.19
N VAL A 386 3.15 -40.10 -32.26
CA VAL A 386 3.70 -40.84 -31.10
C VAL A 386 5.01 -40.20 -30.57
N ARG A 387 5.69 -39.42 -31.39
CA ARG A 387 6.92 -38.69 -31.02
C ARG A 387 6.65 -37.27 -30.57
N ARG A 388 5.42 -36.81 -30.57
CA ARG A 388 5.01 -35.48 -30.16
C ARG A 388 4.71 -35.41 -28.66
N SER A 389 4.27 -34.26 -28.19
CA SER A 389 3.92 -34.04 -26.79
C SER A 389 2.72 -34.87 -26.35
N SER A 390 2.65 -35.21 -25.08
CA SER A 390 1.52 -35.91 -24.47
C SER A 390 0.20 -35.16 -24.70
N GLU A 391 0.22 -33.83 -24.70
CA GLU A 391 -0.93 -32.97 -24.99
C GLU A 391 -1.44 -33.20 -26.44
N THR A 392 -0.55 -33.23 -27.41
CA THR A 392 -0.89 -33.49 -28.82
C THR A 392 -1.54 -34.89 -29.00
N ILE A 393 -1.03 -35.89 -28.27
CA ILE A 393 -1.61 -37.25 -28.32
C ILE A 393 -2.98 -37.28 -27.63
N ALA A 394 -3.14 -36.58 -26.50
CA ALA A 394 -4.41 -36.45 -25.79
C ALA A 394 -5.48 -35.75 -26.65
N ASP A 395 -5.13 -34.72 -27.38
CA ASP A 395 -6.01 -34.03 -28.33
C ASP A 395 -6.47 -34.97 -29.43
N LEU A 396 -5.56 -35.80 -29.98
CA LEU A 396 -5.91 -36.78 -30.99
C LEU A 396 -6.85 -37.86 -30.43
N LEU A 397 -6.64 -38.32 -29.20
CA LEU A 397 -7.54 -39.25 -28.50
C LEU A 397 -8.92 -38.64 -28.27
N ALA A 398 -9.00 -37.38 -27.88
CA ALA A 398 -10.28 -36.68 -27.72
C ALA A 398 -11.03 -36.58 -29.07
N LEU A 399 -10.31 -36.27 -30.16
CA LEU A 399 -10.88 -36.27 -31.51
C LEU A 399 -11.34 -37.65 -31.94
N ALA A 400 -10.60 -38.72 -31.63
CA ALA A 400 -10.96 -40.08 -31.93
C ALA A 400 -12.29 -40.51 -31.30
N ARG A 401 -12.59 -39.98 -30.12
CA ARG A 401 -13.87 -40.26 -29.38
C ARG A 401 -15.04 -39.42 -29.83
N CYS A 402 -14.83 -38.23 -30.39
CA CYS A 402 -15.88 -37.23 -30.61
C CYS A 402 -16.13 -36.85 -32.08
N ALA A 403 -15.27 -37.22 -33.05
CA ALA A 403 -15.34 -36.66 -34.39
C ALA A 403 -16.30 -37.40 -35.33
N PRO A 404 -17.29 -36.74 -35.96
CA PRO A 404 -18.03 -37.28 -37.10
C PRO A 404 -17.09 -37.46 -38.32
N ARG A 405 -17.41 -38.45 -39.21
CA ARG A 405 -16.64 -38.71 -40.44
C ARG A 405 -16.54 -37.43 -41.29
N PRO A 406 -15.35 -37.02 -41.70
CA PRO A 406 -15.14 -35.76 -42.43
C PRO A 406 -15.83 -35.80 -43.80
N GLY A 407 -16.71 -34.81 -44.03
CA GLY A 407 -17.36 -34.61 -45.33
C GLY A 407 -16.40 -34.08 -46.42
N ARG A 408 -16.89 -33.86 -47.65
CA ARG A 408 -16.15 -33.30 -48.81
C ARG A 408 -16.23 -31.77 -48.93
N SER A 409 -16.65 -31.05 -47.91
CA SER A 409 -16.79 -29.59 -47.92
C SER A 409 -15.43 -28.88 -47.92
N PRO A 410 -15.31 -27.63 -48.39
CA PRO A 410 -14.07 -26.83 -48.29
C PRO A 410 -13.55 -26.73 -46.88
N ARG A 411 -14.44 -26.60 -45.87
CA ARG A 411 -14.09 -26.61 -44.45
C ARG A 411 -13.45 -27.95 -44.02
N ALA A 412 -13.92 -29.07 -44.55
CA ALA A 412 -13.35 -30.39 -44.25
C ALA A 412 -11.95 -30.56 -44.86
N ILE A 413 -11.64 -29.89 -45.95
CA ILE A 413 -10.30 -29.88 -46.56
C ILE A 413 -9.33 -29.08 -45.66
N ILE A 414 -9.73 -27.89 -45.23
CA ILE A 414 -8.92 -27.05 -44.31
C ILE A 414 -8.65 -27.80 -43.01
N GLU A 415 -9.67 -28.45 -42.45
CA GLU A 415 -9.52 -29.26 -41.22
C GLU A 415 -8.58 -30.45 -41.42
N ARG A 416 -8.61 -31.09 -42.58
CA ARG A 416 -7.70 -32.21 -42.94
C ARG A 416 -6.25 -31.73 -43.04
N VAL A 417 -6.01 -30.54 -43.65
CA VAL A 417 -4.69 -29.93 -43.74
C VAL A 417 -4.19 -29.56 -42.36
N ARG A 418 -5.03 -28.92 -41.52
CA ARG A 418 -4.70 -28.60 -40.13
C ARG A 418 -4.32 -29.84 -39.32
N ARG A 419 -5.11 -30.91 -39.42
CA ARG A 419 -4.81 -32.19 -38.75
C ARG A 419 -3.50 -32.81 -39.22
N TYR A 420 -3.18 -32.72 -40.52
CA TYR A 420 -1.91 -33.19 -41.04
C TYR A 420 -0.72 -32.44 -40.43
N PHE A 421 -0.78 -31.12 -40.29
CA PHE A 421 0.30 -30.35 -39.64
C PHE A 421 0.36 -30.63 -38.15
N THR A 422 -0.78 -30.85 -37.48
CA THR A 422 -0.83 -31.10 -36.02
C THR A 422 -0.40 -32.52 -35.65
N TYR A 423 -0.88 -33.53 -36.38
CA TYR A 423 -0.70 -34.94 -35.98
C TYR A 423 0.19 -35.73 -36.95
N GLY A 424 0.53 -35.18 -38.10
CA GLY A 424 1.20 -35.89 -39.18
C GLY A 424 0.23 -36.72 -40.04
N SER A 425 0.78 -37.63 -40.86
CA SER A 425 -0.02 -38.51 -41.71
C SER A 425 -0.73 -39.58 -40.88
N LEU A 426 -2.06 -39.58 -40.92
CA LEU A 426 -2.92 -40.57 -40.30
C LEU A 426 -3.53 -41.52 -41.38
N LYS A 427 -2.88 -41.61 -42.57
CA LYS A 427 -3.37 -42.41 -43.68
C LYS A 427 -3.41 -43.90 -43.32
N GLY A 428 -4.55 -44.55 -43.50
CA GLY A 428 -4.71 -45.98 -43.20
C GLY A 428 -5.03 -46.32 -41.74
N ILE A 429 -5.20 -45.29 -40.90
CA ILE A 429 -5.54 -45.46 -39.48
C ILE A 429 -7.02 -45.11 -39.28
N ASP A 430 -7.77 -46.04 -38.71
CA ASP A 430 -9.14 -45.78 -38.22
C ASP A 430 -9.09 -45.36 -36.74
N LEU A 431 -9.30 -44.09 -36.50
CA LEU A 431 -9.32 -43.54 -35.13
C LEU A 431 -10.50 -44.02 -34.27
N ALA A 432 -11.54 -44.61 -34.90
CA ALA A 432 -12.68 -45.21 -34.19
C ALA A 432 -12.36 -46.63 -33.68
N ASP A 433 -11.28 -47.23 -34.17
CA ASP A 433 -10.85 -48.56 -33.75
C ASP A 433 -10.33 -48.51 -32.29
N THR A 434 -10.87 -49.41 -31.48
CA THR A 434 -10.51 -49.53 -30.05
C THR A 434 -9.06 -49.93 -29.83
N ASP A 435 -8.48 -50.72 -30.76
CA ASP A 435 -7.07 -51.14 -30.66
C ASP A 435 -6.11 -50.01 -30.98
N VAL A 436 -6.48 -49.09 -31.90
CA VAL A 436 -5.77 -47.85 -32.19
C VAL A 436 -5.91 -46.87 -31.03
N GLN A 437 -7.10 -46.72 -30.44
CA GLN A 437 -7.29 -45.84 -29.26
C GLN A 437 -6.48 -46.33 -28.06
N SER A 438 -6.42 -47.65 -27.84
CA SER A 438 -5.61 -48.24 -26.77
C SER A 438 -4.12 -48.01 -26.98
N ALA A 439 -3.65 -48.14 -28.23
CA ALA A 439 -2.25 -47.85 -28.57
C ALA A 439 -1.90 -46.35 -28.40
N LEU A 440 -2.82 -45.45 -28.80
CA LEU A 440 -2.64 -44.00 -28.56
C LEU A 440 -2.66 -43.65 -27.08
N GLN A 441 -3.51 -44.29 -26.28
CA GLN A 441 -3.55 -44.09 -24.83
C GLN A 441 -2.23 -44.54 -24.18
N PHE A 442 -1.67 -45.64 -24.62
CA PHE A 442 -0.36 -46.11 -24.15
C PHE A 442 0.75 -45.14 -24.55
N ALA A 443 0.76 -44.70 -25.82
CA ALA A 443 1.71 -43.68 -26.30
C ALA A 443 1.61 -42.35 -25.54
N PHE A 444 0.40 -41.96 -25.11
CA PHE A 444 0.20 -40.80 -24.23
C PHE A 444 0.93 -40.96 -22.90
N TYR A 445 0.77 -42.12 -22.23
CA TYR A 445 1.47 -42.34 -20.96
C TYR A 445 2.98 -42.33 -21.15
N GLU A 446 3.52 -42.96 -22.18
CA GLU A 446 4.95 -42.95 -22.45
C GLU A 446 5.51 -41.54 -22.75
N ALA A 447 4.75 -40.76 -23.53
CA ALA A 447 5.12 -39.37 -23.81
C ALA A 447 5.11 -38.52 -22.52
N ARG A 448 4.08 -38.71 -21.69
CA ARG A 448 3.93 -38.00 -20.42
C ARG A 448 5.02 -38.34 -19.43
N GLU A 449 5.38 -39.60 -19.30
CA GLU A 449 6.48 -40.05 -18.45
C GLU A 449 7.81 -39.45 -18.92
N ARG A 450 8.11 -39.48 -20.23
CA ARG A 450 9.31 -38.83 -20.79
C ARG A 450 9.39 -37.33 -20.47
N GLU A 451 8.28 -36.62 -20.70
CA GLU A 451 8.21 -35.18 -20.43
C GLU A 451 8.44 -34.85 -18.94
N LEU A 452 7.81 -35.61 -18.04
CA LEU A 452 7.96 -35.39 -16.60
C LEU A 452 9.37 -35.74 -16.14
N THR A 453 9.96 -36.85 -16.63
CA THR A 453 11.33 -37.23 -16.32
C THR A 453 12.33 -36.19 -16.81
N GLN A 454 12.19 -35.74 -18.06
CA GLN A 454 13.05 -34.69 -18.61
C GLN A 454 12.98 -33.40 -17.81
N ARG A 455 11.78 -32.98 -17.40
CA ARG A 455 11.62 -31.78 -16.56
C ARG A 455 12.30 -31.92 -15.22
N ILE A 456 12.24 -33.10 -14.58
CA ILE A 456 12.94 -33.37 -13.32
C ILE A 456 14.45 -33.28 -13.54
N GLU A 457 14.96 -33.98 -14.55
CA GLU A 457 16.41 -34.00 -14.86
C GLU A 457 16.97 -32.60 -15.18
N GLU A 458 16.22 -31.80 -15.96
CA GLU A 458 16.60 -30.42 -16.26
C GLU A 458 16.61 -29.51 -15.01
N ALA A 459 15.60 -29.65 -14.15
CA ALA A 459 15.52 -28.87 -12.90
C ALA A 459 16.63 -29.29 -11.93
N GLU A 460 16.89 -30.61 -11.75
CA GLU A 460 17.95 -31.12 -10.91
C GLU A 460 19.35 -30.71 -11.44
N ALA A 461 19.55 -30.74 -12.76
CA ALA A 461 20.77 -30.26 -13.37
C ALA A 461 21.01 -28.76 -13.16
N ARG A 462 19.97 -27.92 -13.20
CA ARG A 462 20.08 -26.50 -12.86
C ARG A 462 20.45 -26.27 -11.40
N LEU A 463 19.79 -27.00 -10.48
CA LEU A 463 20.11 -26.94 -9.04
C LEU A 463 21.55 -27.41 -8.75
N ALA A 464 22.00 -28.49 -9.38
CA ALA A 464 23.35 -29.03 -9.18
C ALA A 464 24.46 -28.10 -9.73
N ARG A 465 24.21 -27.45 -10.87
CA ARG A 465 25.20 -26.54 -11.49
C ARG A 465 25.42 -25.24 -10.73
N ARG A 466 24.38 -24.71 -10.08
CA ARG A 466 24.41 -23.38 -9.49
C ARG A 466 24.46 -23.38 -7.97
N GLY A 467 24.06 -24.47 -7.31
CA GLY A 467 24.04 -24.56 -5.86
C GLY A 467 23.04 -23.57 -5.22
N LEU A 468 21.83 -24.03 -4.91
CA LEU A 468 20.79 -23.17 -4.30
C LEU A 468 21.25 -22.53 -2.99
N VAL A 469 22.05 -23.25 -2.20
CA VAL A 469 22.55 -22.77 -0.90
C VAL A 469 23.56 -21.64 -1.10
N GLU A 470 24.48 -21.80 -2.05
CA GLU A 470 25.52 -20.83 -2.39
C GLU A 470 24.94 -19.57 -2.99
N GLU A 471 24.02 -19.68 -3.94
CA GLU A 471 23.34 -18.53 -4.54
C GLU A 471 22.48 -17.78 -3.50
N SER A 472 21.78 -18.51 -2.63
CA SER A 472 21.02 -17.90 -1.53
C SER A 472 21.94 -17.17 -0.55
N ALA A 473 23.13 -17.68 -0.26
CA ALA A 473 24.10 -17.05 0.61
C ALA A 473 24.69 -15.79 -0.04
N ALA A 474 25.06 -15.87 -1.33
CA ALA A 474 25.57 -14.74 -2.10
C ALA A 474 24.56 -13.60 -2.18
N TYR A 475 23.30 -13.91 -2.52
CA TYR A 475 22.22 -12.92 -2.57
C TYR A 475 21.96 -12.25 -1.21
N ARG A 476 21.97 -13.03 -0.12
CA ARG A 476 21.84 -12.47 1.25
C ARG A 476 22.97 -11.51 1.57
N GLN A 477 24.20 -11.89 1.25
CA GLN A 477 25.37 -11.04 1.52
C GLN A 477 25.25 -9.71 0.76
N ARG A 478 24.91 -9.74 -0.53
CA ARG A 478 24.70 -8.50 -1.31
C ARG A 478 23.50 -7.69 -0.84
N SER A 479 22.43 -8.36 -0.39
CA SER A 479 21.30 -7.67 0.23
C SER A 479 21.69 -6.98 1.54
N ARG A 480 22.61 -7.56 2.35
CA ARG A 480 23.20 -6.92 3.52
C ARG A 480 24.01 -5.69 3.14
N GLU A 481 24.88 -5.81 2.15
CA GLU A 481 25.66 -4.68 1.63
C GLU A 481 24.77 -3.55 1.11
N ALA A 482 23.68 -3.91 0.44
CA ALA A 482 22.68 -2.94 -0.04
C ALA A 482 21.93 -2.23 1.11
N LEU A 483 21.61 -2.97 2.19
CA LEU A 483 21.01 -2.40 3.40
C LEU A 483 22.00 -1.46 4.10
N ASP A 484 23.24 -1.91 4.28
CA ASP A 484 24.29 -1.13 4.95
C ASP A 484 24.60 0.17 4.18
N ALA A 485 24.70 0.11 2.86
CA ALA A 485 24.89 1.29 2.01
C ALA A 485 23.71 2.28 2.13
N ALA A 486 22.47 1.79 2.12
CA ALA A 486 21.28 2.63 2.26
C ALA A 486 21.19 3.29 3.65
N LEU A 487 21.62 2.56 4.70
CA LEU A 487 21.67 3.09 6.07
C LEU A 487 22.76 4.14 6.24
N LEU A 488 23.95 3.93 5.67
CA LEU A 488 25.04 4.93 5.69
C LEU A 488 24.58 6.21 4.99
N GLU A 489 24.03 6.13 3.77
CA GLU A 489 23.48 7.28 3.04
C GLU A 489 22.38 7.99 3.86
N ARG A 490 21.47 7.22 4.49
CA ARG A 490 20.42 7.79 5.33
C ARG A 490 21.00 8.58 6.50
N PHE A 491 21.93 8.00 7.26
CA PHE A 491 22.50 8.65 8.45
C PHE A 491 23.40 9.84 8.12
N GLU A 492 24.09 9.83 6.98
CA GLU A 492 24.81 11.01 6.49
C GLU A 492 23.85 12.16 6.16
N ARG A 493 22.73 11.86 5.49
CA ARG A 493 21.73 12.86 5.10
C ARG A 493 20.93 13.38 6.28
N GLU A 494 20.45 12.50 7.15
CA GLU A 494 19.49 12.83 8.22
C GLU A 494 20.15 13.26 9.51
N ARG A 495 21.46 13.00 9.69
CA ARG A 495 22.27 13.39 10.85
C ARG A 495 21.61 13.06 12.18
N PRO A 496 21.58 11.77 12.58
CA PRO A 496 20.96 11.32 13.81
C PRO A 496 21.44 12.14 15.02
N SER A 497 20.52 12.44 15.93
CA SER A 497 20.84 13.18 17.16
C SER A 497 20.12 12.54 18.35
N ARG A 498 20.61 12.81 19.56
CA ARG A 498 19.99 12.35 20.80
C ARG A 498 18.67 13.05 21.05
N LEU A 499 17.72 12.32 21.62
CA LEU A 499 16.46 12.84 22.09
C LEU A 499 16.64 13.54 23.44
N SER A 500 15.87 14.60 23.67
CA SER A 500 15.85 15.29 24.96
C SER A 500 15.00 14.50 25.97
N PRO A 501 15.57 14.05 27.09
CA PRO A 501 14.80 13.35 28.12
C PRO A 501 13.75 14.24 28.81
N CYS A 502 13.90 15.57 28.70
CA CYS A 502 13.00 16.55 29.31
C CYS A 502 11.76 16.84 28.47
N GLU A 503 11.76 16.44 27.19
CA GLU A 503 10.67 16.67 26.25
C GLU A 503 9.90 15.38 25.98
N ARG A 504 8.60 15.51 25.67
CA ARG A 504 7.78 14.35 25.29
C ARG A 504 8.18 13.85 23.91
N LEU A 505 8.23 12.53 23.72
CA LEU A 505 8.59 11.90 22.43
C LEU A 505 7.73 12.36 21.25
N ASN A 506 6.44 12.61 21.47
CA ASN A 506 5.54 13.11 20.43
C ASN A 506 5.88 14.54 19.96
N GLN A 507 6.68 15.30 20.70
CA GLN A 507 7.19 16.60 20.30
C GLN A 507 8.52 16.51 19.53
N GLN A 508 9.21 15.36 19.65
CA GLN A 508 10.50 15.07 19.03
C GLN A 508 10.38 13.97 17.95
N THR A 509 9.18 13.74 17.44
CA THR A 509 8.92 12.62 16.51
C THR A 509 9.82 12.65 15.28
N ASP A 510 10.11 13.83 14.72
CA ASP A 510 11.01 13.97 13.57
C ASP A 510 12.44 13.51 13.90
N ILE A 511 12.98 13.90 15.07
CA ILE A 511 14.31 13.49 15.54
C ILE A 511 14.30 11.97 15.79
N LEU A 512 13.26 11.48 16.43
CA LEU A 512 13.07 10.04 16.69
C LEU A 512 13.13 9.22 15.40
N LEU A 513 12.35 9.58 14.38
CA LEU A 513 12.25 8.82 13.13
C LEU A 513 13.50 8.95 12.24
N ARG A 514 14.21 10.06 12.33
CA ARG A 514 15.53 10.22 11.68
C ARG A 514 16.57 9.30 12.32
N THR A 515 16.58 9.22 13.64
CA THR A 515 17.56 8.44 14.41
C THR A 515 17.23 6.96 14.44
N TYR A 516 15.94 6.62 14.59
CA TYR A 516 15.41 5.27 14.73
C TYR A 516 14.32 5.01 13.68
N PRO A 517 14.69 4.51 12.48
CA PRO A 517 13.72 4.29 11.40
C PRO A 517 12.69 3.20 11.69
N VAL A 518 12.88 2.41 12.75
CA VAL A 518 11.91 1.40 13.21
C VAL A 518 11.38 1.79 14.57
N VAL A 519 10.08 1.97 14.67
CA VAL A 519 9.39 2.19 15.96
C VAL A 519 8.62 0.93 16.33
N ALA A 520 8.93 0.35 17.47
CA ALA A 520 8.32 -0.87 17.96
C ALA A 520 7.51 -0.60 19.23
N SER A 521 6.22 -0.95 19.24
CA SER A 521 5.30 -0.63 20.35
C SER A 521 4.09 -1.58 20.37
N THR A 522 3.28 -1.49 21.42
CA THR A 522 1.94 -2.08 21.36
C THR A 522 0.98 -1.20 20.58
N CYS A 523 -0.06 -1.80 19.96
CA CYS A 523 -1.11 -1.09 19.24
C CYS A 523 -1.75 0.04 20.08
N PHE A 524 -1.81 -0.15 21.41
CA PHE A 524 -2.42 0.82 22.33
C PHE A 524 -1.51 1.99 22.69
N SER A 525 -0.19 1.83 22.58
CA SER A 525 0.78 2.80 23.09
C SER A 525 1.46 3.62 22.00
N ILE A 526 1.56 3.11 20.79
CA ILE A 526 2.32 3.75 19.71
C ILE A 526 1.87 5.18 19.45
N ARG A 527 0.56 5.41 19.42
CA ARG A 527 -0.02 6.73 19.13
C ARG A 527 0.23 7.78 20.23
N ASN A 528 0.47 7.34 21.47
CA ASN A 528 0.78 8.25 22.57
C ASN A 528 2.22 8.78 22.50
N ASN A 529 3.08 8.06 21.81
CA ASN A 529 4.52 8.33 21.73
C ASN A 529 4.94 9.06 20.45
N LEU A 530 4.04 9.18 19.47
CA LEU A 530 4.30 9.85 18.19
C LEU A 530 3.39 11.07 18.02
N ALA A 531 3.78 12.02 17.18
CA ALA A 531 2.95 13.13 16.79
C ALA A 531 1.69 12.65 16.03
N GLN A 532 0.59 13.40 16.13
CA GLN A 532 -0.72 12.96 15.60
C GLN A 532 -0.78 12.91 14.07
N ASP A 533 0.06 13.67 13.41
CA ASP A 533 0.15 13.85 11.96
C ASP A 533 1.16 12.93 11.28
N VAL A 534 1.86 12.11 12.07
CA VAL A 534 2.84 11.15 11.52
C VAL A 534 2.12 9.98 10.86
N MET A 535 2.45 9.76 9.60
CA MET A 535 2.16 8.53 8.86
C MET A 535 3.42 7.65 8.87
N LEU A 536 3.30 6.49 9.46
CA LEU A 536 4.34 5.43 9.45
C LEU A 536 4.13 4.50 8.26
#